data_5479ca6d7d8e580d6701dc904dc896fb
#
_entry.id   5479ca6d7d8e580d6701dc904dc896fb
#
_cell.length_a   1.000
_cell.length_b   1.000
_cell.length_c   1.000
_cell.angle_alpha   90.00
_cell.angle_beta   90.00
_cell.angle_gamma   90.00
#
_symmetry.space_group_name_H-M   'P 1'
#
loop_
_entity.id
_entity.type
_entity.pdbx_description
1 polymer ?
#
loop_
_entity_poly.entity_id
_entity_poly.type
_entity_poly.pdbx_seq_one_letter_code
_entity_poly.pdbx_strand_id
1 'polypeptide(L)'
;MTPSQVRLANRRHSLFTVFLLPLFAGCGAPGEPQPPSPPIPAAITDLAAHQLGNGVQLVFTLPGRTVAGDRLAESPATEIFRGALNSSGSPDNKSFQLVYTIPGALADVYTTQGKIQFTDPLPADDLRAHPGATYAYRIRTRISKKKDSADSNTVSLQLYPVAQRIASLDAHVTENSIDLSWPVPALSSATNANESLAGYHIYRGELDPVAPPPTANDLSQAKWKSPPILLAPSQSNSYRDTLFDFGKTYVYQIRSLVIAEGNPIESDDSTPVIVTPRDIFPPAAPQNLVVAAIPGENGAITVDLSWSINLESDLAGYHVYRSEKPGERGPSLQAELLGSPVYRDLTVQSGHRYFYVVTAVDRTGNESDASEPAIADLTQF
;
A
#
# COMPACT_ATOMS: atom_id res chain seq x y z
N MET A 1 -27.01 -20.46 -86.61
CA MET A 1 -27.28 -21.46 -87.65
C MET A 1 -27.76 -22.74 -86.98
N THR A 2 -29.04 -22.97 -87.01
CA THR A 2 -29.70 -24.24 -86.84
C THR A 2 -29.22 -25.21 -87.94
N PRO A 3 -29.56 -26.51 -88.00
CA PRO A 3 -30.74 -27.18 -87.39
C PRO A 3 -30.46 -28.63 -86.86
N SER A 4 -31.43 -29.13 -86.10
CA SER A 4 -32.36 -30.17 -86.46
C SER A 4 -31.84 -31.61 -86.51
N GLN A 5 -32.47 -32.60 -86.15
CA GLN A 5 -33.78 -33.19 -86.03
C GLN A 5 -33.64 -34.58 -85.39
N VAL A 6 -34.49 -35.07 -84.65
CA VAL A 6 -35.78 -35.76 -84.71
C VAL A 6 -35.68 -37.30 -84.54
N ARG A 7 -36.50 -37.78 -83.54
CA ARG A 7 -37.24 -39.06 -83.48
C ARG A 7 -36.49 -40.37 -83.27
N LEU A 8 -36.91 -41.28 -82.46
CA LEU A 8 -38.24 -41.91 -82.32
C LEU A 8 -38.29 -42.78 -81.05
N ALA A 9 -39.48 -42.87 -80.55
CA ALA A 9 -39.97 -43.73 -79.50
C ALA A 9 -39.64 -45.21 -79.63
N ASN A 10 -39.46 -45.88 -78.53
CA ASN A 10 -40.13 -47.17 -78.35
C ASN A 10 -40.36 -47.51 -76.88
N ARG A 11 -41.61 -47.79 -76.61
CA ARG A 11 -42.13 -48.37 -75.39
C ARG A 11 -41.55 -49.74 -75.15
N ARG A 12 -41.15 -50.04 -73.92
CA ARG A 12 -41.36 -51.36 -73.31
C ARG A 12 -41.39 -51.29 -71.81
N HIS A 13 -42.39 -51.94 -71.31
CA HIS A 13 -42.77 -52.19 -69.93
C HIS A 13 -41.63 -52.69 -69.01
N SER A 14 -41.79 -52.30 -67.75
CA SER A 14 -41.82 -53.32 -66.70
C SER A 14 -40.83 -53.29 -65.62
N LEU A 15 -41.34 -53.54 -64.49
CA LEU A 15 -40.81 -53.92 -63.16
C LEU A 15 -40.18 -52.83 -62.37
N PHE A 16 -41.04 -52.26 -61.52
CA PHE A 16 -40.62 -51.64 -60.24
C PHE A 16 -40.05 -52.74 -59.33
N THR A 17 -38.77 -52.82 -59.23
CA THR A 17 -38.13 -53.55 -58.11
C THR A 17 -37.88 -52.56 -57.04
N VAL A 18 -38.66 -52.57 -55.95
CA VAL A 18 -38.51 -51.83 -54.74
C VAL A 18 -37.29 -52.46 -54.02
N PHE A 19 -36.16 -51.78 -54.09
CA PHE A 19 -35.00 -52.11 -53.28
C PHE A 19 -35.22 -51.49 -51.88
N LEU A 20 -35.63 -52.35 -50.93
CA LEU A 20 -35.70 -52.02 -49.51
C LEU A 20 -34.24 -51.93 -49.00
N LEU A 21 -33.68 -50.69 -48.83
CA LEU A 21 -32.47 -50.48 -48.09
C LEU A 21 -32.78 -50.70 -46.61
N PRO A 22 -32.12 -51.62 -45.92
CA PRO A 22 -32.21 -51.67 -44.46
C PRO A 22 -31.48 -50.44 -43.88
N LEU A 23 -32.23 -49.53 -43.25
CA LEU A 23 -31.70 -48.52 -42.31
C LEU A 23 -31.15 -49.29 -41.13
N PHE A 24 -29.84 -49.49 -41.13
CA PHE A 24 -29.12 -49.80 -39.90
C PHE A 24 -29.14 -48.56 -39.02
N ALA A 25 -30.13 -48.43 -38.18
CA ALA A 25 -30.04 -47.60 -36.99
C ALA A 25 -28.97 -48.22 -36.08
N GLY A 26 -27.74 -47.76 -36.27
CA GLY A 26 -26.67 -48.01 -35.31
C GLY A 26 -27.03 -47.28 -34.01
N CYS A 27 -27.64 -47.99 -33.06
CA CYS A 27 -27.63 -47.58 -31.70
C CYS A 27 -26.14 -47.56 -31.27
N GLY A 28 -25.49 -46.40 -31.36
CA GLY A 28 -24.25 -46.17 -30.67
C GLY A 28 -24.55 -46.33 -29.18
N ALA A 29 -24.23 -47.47 -28.59
CA ALA A 29 -24.23 -47.58 -27.15
C ALA A 29 -23.30 -46.46 -26.63
N PRO A 30 -23.76 -45.62 -25.69
CA PRO A 30 -22.86 -44.69 -25.02
C PRO A 30 -21.74 -45.54 -24.43
N GLY A 31 -20.48 -45.23 -24.83
CA GLY A 31 -19.30 -45.91 -24.29
C GLY A 31 -19.38 -45.87 -22.76
N GLU A 32 -18.78 -46.85 -22.11
CA GLU A 32 -18.72 -46.88 -20.65
C GLU A 32 -18.26 -45.50 -20.14
N PRO A 33 -18.93 -44.97 -19.09
CA PRO A 33 -18.52 -43.69 -18.52
C PRO A 33 -17.02 -43.76 -18.22
N GLN A 34 -16.24 -42.94 -18.91
CA GLN A 34 -14.81 -42.81 -18.59
C GLN A 34 -14.70 -42.40 -17.12
N PRO A 35 -13.90 -43.08 -16.32
CA PRO A 35 -13.67 -42.62 -14.93
C PRO A 35 -13.24 -41.17 -14.97
N PRO A 36 -13.76 -40.31 -14.08
CA PRO A 36 -13.42 -38.90 -14.07
C PRO A 36 -11.91 -38.75 -14.03
N SER A 37 -11.35 -37.99 -14.97
CA SER A 37 -9.93 -37.69 -14.99
C SER A 37 -9.51 -37.14 -13.63
N PRO A 38 -8.41 -37.64 -13.05
CA PRO A 38 -8.00 -37.15 -11.73
C PRO A 38 -7.79 -35.63 -11.82
N PRO A 39 -8.25 -34.85 -10.81
CA PRO A 39 -8.12 -33.41 -10.83
C PRO A 39 -6.66 -33.00 -10.61
N ILE A 40 -5.85 -33.02 -11.67
CA ILE A 40 -4.45 -32.57 -11.65
C ILE A 40 -4.45 -31.05 -11.82
N PRO A 41 -3.86 -30.26 -10.87
CA PRO A 41 -3.77 -28.81 -11.02
C PRO A 41 -2.99 -28.41 -12.26
N ALA A 42 -3.36 -27.28 -12.90
CA ALA A 42 -2.54 -26.70 -13.93
C ALA A 42 -1.17 -26.29 -13.38
N ALA A 43 -0.14 -26.31 -14.20
CA ALA A 43 1.18 -25.87 -13.80
C ALA A 43 1.21 -24.35 -13.58
N ILE A 44 2.00 -23.90 -12.60
CA ILE A 44 2.34 -22.49 -12.42
C ILE A 44 3.31 -22.09 -13.56
N THR A 45 3.07 -20.95 -14.19
CA THR A 45 3.87 -20.48 -15.32
C THR A 45 4.45 -19.07 -15.12
N ASP A 46 4.11 -18.44 -14.01
CA ASP A 46 4.48 -17.06 -13.68
C ASP A 46 5.36 -16.96 -12.42
N LEU A 47 6.09 -18.05 -12.10
CA LEU A 47 7.04 -18.00 -10.99
C LEU A 47 8.11 -16.94 -11.28
N ALA A 48 8.26 -16.01 -10.34
CA ALA A 48 9.31 -15.01 -10.29
C ALA A 48 10.06 -15.12 -8.95
N ALA A 49 11.32 -14.73 -8.93
CA ALA A 49 12.16 -14.72 -7.75
C ALA A 49 13.04 -13.48 -7.73
N HIS A 50 13.21 -12.92 -6.54
CA HIS A 50 14.18 -11.85 -6.29
C HIS A 50 14.76 -12.00 -4.88
N GLN A 51 15.98 -11.51 -4.69
CA GLN A 51 16.58 -11.50 -3.37
C GLN A 51 15.91 -10.41 -2.52
N LEU A 52 15.56 -10.79 -1.30
CA LEU A 52 15.06 -9.89 -0.26
C LEU A 52 15.78 -10.25 1.05
N GLY A 53 16.60 -9.34 1.54
CA GLY A 53 17.44 -9.64 2.68
C GLY A 53 18.33 -10.87 2.43
N ASN A 54 18.46 -11.70 3.46
CA ASN A 54 19.16 -12.98 3.34
C ASN A 54 18.29 -14.11 2.78
N GLY A 55 17.18 -13.80 2.11
CA GLY A 55 16.28 -14.80 1.56
C GLY A 55 15.96 -14.57 0.09
N VAL A 56 15.19 -15.49 -0.46
CA VAL A 56 14.64 -15.38 -1.81
C VAL A 56 13.13 -15.30 -1.73
N GLN A 57 12.58 -14.16 -2.12
CA GLN A 57 11.14 -14.01 -2.25
C GLN A 57 10.68 -14.60 -3.58
N LEU A 58 9.78 -15.57 -3.51
CA LEU A 58 9.11 -16.23 -4.62
C LEU A 58 7.71 -15.65 -4.76
N VAL A 59 7.36 -15.26 -5.98
CA VAL A 59 6.05 -14.66 -6.30
C VAL A 59 5.42 -15.44 -7.45
N PHE A 60 4.18 -15.90 -7.29
CA PHE A 60 3.47 -16.68 -8.30
C PHE A 60 1.96 -16.68 -8.06
N THR A 61 1.19 -17.11 -9.07
CA THR A 61 -0.26 -17.25 -8.99
C THR A 61 -0.64 -18.72 -8.81
N LEU A 62 -1.47 -19.04 -7.81
CA LEU A 62 -1.99 -20.40 -7.66
C LEU A 62 -2.99 -20.74 -8.79
N PRO A 63 -2.93 -21.96 -9.34
CA PRO A 63 -3.89 -22.40 -10.32
C PRO A 63 -5.28 -22.58 -9.70
N GLY A 64 -6.30 -21.95 -10.25
CA GLY A 64 -7.70 -22.16 -9.87
C GLY A 64 -8.37 -23.30 -10.68
N ARG A 65 -7.63 -23.93 -11.61
CA ARG A 65 -8.16 -24.95 -12.53
C ARG A 65 -7.24 -26.14 -12.66
N THR A 66 -7.84 -27.28 -13.07
CA THR A 66 -7.10 -28.48 -13.45
C THR A 66 -6.54 -28.34 -14.88
N VAL A 67 -5.65 -29.27 -15.26
CA VAL A 67 -5.17 -29.41 -16.67
C VAL A 67 -6.34 -29.62 -17.65
N ALA A 68 -7.44 -30.26 -17.22
CA ALA A 68 -8.64 -30.45 -18.03
C ALA A 68 -9.53 -29.19 -18.13
N GLY A 69 -9.20 -28.11 -17.39
CA GLY A 69 -9.96 -26.85 -17.38
C GLY A 69 -11.02 -26.76 -16.28
N ASP A 70 -11.26 -27.83 -15.51
CA ASP A 70 -12.23 -27.85 -14.42
C ASP A 70 -11.78 -26.97 -13.28
N ARG A 71 -12.71 -26.36 -12.55
CA ARG A 71 -12.40 -25.57 -11.37
C ARG A 71 -11.93 -26.48 -10.22
N LEU A 72 -10.86 -26.08 -9.54
CA LEU A 72 -10.44 -26.75 -8.32
C LEU A 72 -11.41 -26.44 -7.18
N ALA A 73 -11.77 -27.46 -6.41
CA ALA A 73 -12.67 -27.32 -5.26
C ALA A 73 -11.98 -26.66 -4.07
N GLU A 74 -10.67 -26.87 -3.95
CA GLU A 74 -9.83 -26.37 -2.85
C GLU A 74 -8.50 -25.87 -3.42
N SER A 75 -7.85 -24.96 -2.70
CA SER A 75 -6.48 -24.52 -3.02
C SER A 75 -5.51 -25.71 -2.90
N PRO A 76 -4.69 -25.99 -3.93
CA PRO A 76 -3.73 -27.07 -3.86
C PRO A 76 -2.59 -26.72 -2.91
N ALA A 77 -1.98 -27.73 -2.27
CA ALA A 77 -0.72 -27.57 -1.56
C ALA A 77 0.39 -27.20 -2.58
N THR A 78 1.30 -26.35 -2.17
CA THR A 78 2.40 -25.87 -3.01
C THR A 78 3.74 -26.37 -2.46
N GLU A 79 4.47 -27.14 -3.25
CA GLU A 79 5.80 -27.64 -2.94
C GLU A 79 6.84 -26.75 -3.62
N ILE A 80 7.78 -26.23 -2.85
CA ILE A 80 8.84 -25.33 -3.28
C ILE A 80 10.15 -26.10 -3.29
N PHE A 81 10.80 -26.14 -4.46
CA PHE A 81 12.06 -26.84 -4.65
C PHE A 81 13.17 -25.83 -4.95
N ARG A 82 14.31 -26.01 -4.28
CA ARG A 82 15.54 -25.24 -4.49
C ARG A 82 16.63 -26.19 -5.02
N GLY A 83 17.37 -25.73 -5.99
CA GLY A 83 18.44 -26.49 -6.63
C GLY A 83 19.50 -25.57 -7.23
N ALA A 84 20.35 -26.12 -8.08
CA ALA A 84 21.42 -25.42 -8.76
C ALA A 84 21.28 -25.55 -10.29
N LEU A 85 22.03 -24.75 -11.01
CA LEU A 85 22.24 -24.88 -12.44
C LEU A 85 23.47 -25.79 -12.66
N ASN A 86 23.47 -26.55 -13.77
CA ASN A 86 24.63 -27.28 -14.22
C ASN A 86 25.65 -26.34 -14.92
N SER A 87 26.79 -26.86 -15.33
CA SER A 87 27.85 -26.09 -15.98
C SER A 87 27.44 -25.45 -17.32
N SER A 88 26.34 -25.88 -17.94
CA SER A 88 25.78 -25.27 -19.16
C SER A 88 24.72 -24.18 -18.84
N GLY A 89 24.48 -23.85 -17.58
CA GLY A 89 23.48 -22.89 -17.18
C GLY A 89 22.04 -23.42 -17.18
N SER A 90 21.86 -24.74 -17.40
CA SER A 90 20.54 -25.36 -17.38
C SER A 90 20.21 -25.93 -15.98
N PRO A 91 18.93 -26.09 -15.62
CA PRO A 91 18.55 -26.67 -14.33
C PRO A 91 19.13 -28.08 -14.15
N ASP A 92 19.88 -28.31 -13.08
CA ASP A 92 20.29 -29.66 -12.70
C ASP A 92 19.15 -30.33 -11.93
N ASN A 93 18.37 -31.14 -12.62
CA ASN A 93 17.19 -31.79 -12.05
C ASN A 93 17.51 -32.67 -10.84
N LYS A 94 18.73 -33.14 -10.66
CA LYS A 94 19.14 -33.97 -9.53
C LYS A 94 19.45 -33.14 -8.27
N SER A 95 19.74 -31.85 -8.44
CA SER A 95 20.06 -30.95 -7.33
C SER A 95 18.83 -30.42 -6.61
N PHE A 96 17.64 -30.48 -7.24
CA PHE A 96 16.43 -29.89 -6.65
C PHE A 96 15.94 -30.70 -5.45
N GLN A 97 15.87 -30.03 -4.32
CA GLN A 97 15.37 -30.56 -3.06
C GLN A 97 14.14 -29.77 -2.62
N LEU A 98 13.17 -30.47 -2.01
CA LEU A 98 12.00 -29.82 -1.38
C LEU A 98 12.48 -29.04 -0.17
N VAL A 99 12.30 -27.72 -0.20
CA VAL A 99 12.66 -26.82 0.92
C VAL A 99 11.47 -26.45 1.77
N TYR A 100 10.27 -26.34 1.17
CA TYR A 100 9.06 -26.02 1.91
C TYR A 100 7.80 -26.53 1.20
N THR A 101 6.75 -26.74 2.00
CA THR A 101 5.39 -27.03 1.48
C THR A 101 4.41 -26.06 2.12
N ILE A 102 3.75 -25.22 1.32
CA ILE A 102 2.62 -24.42 1.76
C ILE A 102 1.36 -25.28 1.69
N PRO A 103 0.72 -25.62 2.83
CA PRO A 103 -0.57 -26.32 2.80
C PRO A 103 -1.63 -25.48 2.08
N GLY A 104 -2.50 -26.11 1.27
CA GLY A 104 -3.54 -25.39 0.55
C GLY A 104 -4.46 -24.55 1.46
N ALA A 105 -4.76 -25.07 2.65
CA ALA A 105 -5.55 -24.35 3.67
C ALA A 105 -4.87 -23.08 4.22
N LEU A 106 -3.56 -22.92 4.03
CA LEU A 106 -2.81 -21.74 4.46
C LEU A 106 -2.42 -20.85 3.29
N ALA A 107 -2.87 -21.12 2.07
CA ALA A 107 -2.51 -20.34 0.89
C ALA A 107 -2.88 -18.85 1.04
N ASP A 108 -4.02 -18.57 1.67
CA ASP A 108 -4.49 -17.18 1.86
C ASP A 108 -3.55 -16.36 2.77
N VAL A 109 -2.85 -17.00 3.72
CA VAL A 109 -1.86 -16.34 4.60
C VAL A 109 -0.68 -15.78 3.80
N TYR A 110 -0.33 -16.46 2.71
CA TYR A 110 0.77 -16.06 1.82
C TYR A 110 0.29 -15.24 0.62
N THR A 111 -1.02 -14.95 0.50
CA THR A 111 -1.58 -14.25 -0.66
C THR A 111 -1.63 -12.75 -0.43
N THR A 112 -0.93 -12.01 -1.30
CA THR A 112 -0.99 -10.55 -1.36
C THR A 112 -1.32 -10.14 -2.79
N GLN A 113 -2.36 -9.32 -2.95
CA GLN A 113 -2.83 -8.85 -4.28
C GLN A 113 -3.06 -9.98 -5.28
N GLY A 114 -3.60 -11.12 -4.81
CA GLY A 114 -3.92 -12.27 -5.67
C GLY A 114 -2.73 -13.16 -6.05
N LYS A 115 -1.53 -12.89 -5.52
CA LYS A 115 -0.32 -13.70 -5.72
C LYS A 115 0.19 -14.25 -4.40
N ILE A 116 0.71 -15.47 -4.43
CA ILE A 116 1.47 -16.01 -3.32
C ILE A 116 2.82 -15.29 -3.26
N GLN A 117 3.20 -14.88 -2.06
CA GLN A 117 4.52 -14.35 -1.73
C GLN A 117 5.11 -15.22 -0.61
N PHE A 118 6.15 -15.95 -0.91
CA PHE A 118 6.85 -16.80 0.04
C PHE A 118 8.34 -16.46 0.04
N THR A 119 8.93 -16.29 1.21
CA THR A 119 10.38 -16.07 1.33
C THR A 119 11.05 -17.33 1.85
N ASP A 120 11.97 -17.88 1.06
CA ASP A 120 12.86 -18.95 1.46
C ASP A 120 14.05 -18.34 2.21
N PRO A 121 14.16 -18.49 3.54
CA PRO A 121 15.26 -17.93 4.30
C PRO A 121 16.55 -18.70 4.04
N LEU A 122 17.65 -17.97 3.86
CA LEU A 122 18.97 -18.55 3.71
C LEU A 122 19.88 -18.14 4.87
N PRO A 123 20.77 -19.01 5.33
CA PRO A 123 21.74 -18.64 6.32
C PRO A 123 22.65 -17.51 5.81
N ALA A 124 22.77 -16.44 6.57
CA ALA A 124 23.62 -15.31 6.19
C ALA A 124 25.10 -15.72 6.01
N ASP A 125 25.55 -16.73 6.76
CA ASP A 125 26.90 -17.26 6.63
C ASP A 125 27.15 -17.94 5.28
N ASP A 126 26.16 -18.62 4.73
CA ASP A 126 26.25 -19.25 3.40
C ASP A 126 26.39 -18.20 2.30
N LEU A 127 25.61 -17.11 2.40
CA LEU A 127 25.72 -15.99 1.44
C LEU A 127 27.08 -15.29 1.55
N ARG A 128 27.63 -15.14 2.76
CA ARG A 128 28.95 -14.58 2.98
C ARG A 128 30.09 -15.49 2.47
N ALA A 129 29.92 -16.80 2.65
CA ALA A 129 30.92 -17.76 2.18
C ALA A 129 30.95 -17.91 0.66
N HIS A 130 29.80 -17.70 0.00
CA HIS A 130 29.64 -17.94 -1.45
C HIS A 130 28.91 -16.76 -2.12
N PRO A 131 29.46 -15.52 -2.09
CA PRO A 131 28.83 -14.38 -2.75
C PRO A 131 28.74 -14.62 -4.26
N GLY A 132 27.58 -14.32 -4.85
CA GLY A 132 27.30 -14.58 -6.28
C GLY A 132 26.92 -16.03 -6.60
N ALA A 133 26.76 -16.91 -5.61
CA ALA A 133 26.25 -18.25 -5.83
C ALA A 133 24.87 -18.22 -6.48
N THR A 134 24.69 -19.07 -7.50
CA THR A 134 23.41 -19.15 -8.22
C THR A 134 22.53 -20.21 -7.62
N TYR A 135 21.33 -19.80 -7.26
CA TYR A 135 20.24 -20.67 -6.80
C TYR A 135 19.14 -20.73 -7.86
N ALA A 136 18.53 -21.90 -7.99
CA ALA A 136 17.41 -22.11 -8.90
C ALA A 136 16.18 -22.60 -8.11
N TYR A 137 15.00 -22.13 -8.51
CA TYR A 137 13.73 -22.50 -7.90
C TYR A 137 12.75 -23.00 -8.94
N ARG A 138 11.93 -23.96 -8.53
CA ARG A 138 10.73 -24.39 -9.23
C ARG A 138 9.66 -24.79 -8.23
N ILE A 139 8.43 -24.78 -8.66
CA ILE A 139 7.27 -25.06 -7.82
C ILE A 139 6.43 -26.16 -8.45
N ARG A 140 5.81 -26.98 -7.61
CA ARG A 140 4.81 -27.95 -8.01
C ARG A 140 3.64 -27.84 -7.08
N THR A 141 2.43 -27.91 -7.62
CA THR A 141 1.21 -27.95 -6.82
C THR A 141 0.63 -29.36 -6.78
N ARG A 142 -0.02 -29.73 -5.66
CA ARG A 142 -0.66 -31.02 -5.55
C ARG A 142 -1.93 -30.99 -4.71
N ILE A 143 -2.86 -31.87 -5.07
CA ILE A 143 -4.10 -32.12 -4.30
C ILE A 143 -3.95 -33.36 -3.44
N SER A 144 -3.18 -34.36 -3.85
CA SER A 144 -2.91 -35.59 -3.11
C SER A 144 -1.58 -36.21 -3.51
N LYS A 145 -1.12 -37.22 -2.75
CA LYS A 145 0.18 -37.90 -2.99
C LYS A 145 0.43 -38.44 -4.42
N LYS A 146 -0.61 -38.51 -5.25
CA LYS A 146 -0.51 -39.05 -6.63
C LYS A 146 -1.06 -38.10 -7.69
N LYS A 147 -1.33 -36.83 -7.34
CA LYS A 147 -2.00 -35.87 -8.22
C LYS A 147 -1.26 -34.53 -8.18
N ASP A 148 -0.06 -34.54 -8.73
CA ASP A 148 0.83 -33.40 -8.79
C ASP A 148 0.70 -32.71 -10.14
N SER A 149 0.82 -31.37 -10.18
CA SER A 149 0.99 -30.64 -11.43
C SER A 149 2.36 -30.97 -12.08
N ALA A 150 2.56 -30.57 -13.33
CA ALA A 150 3.89 -30.40 -13.85
C ALA A 150 4.65 -29.32 -13.05
N ASP A 151 5.97 -29.33 -13.11
CA ASP A 151 6.79 -28.27 -12.52
C ASP A 151 6.49 -26.92 -13.21
N SER A 152 6.64 -25.84 -12.45
CA SER A 152 6.57 -24.47 -12.98
C SER A 152 7.72 -24.17 -13.94
N ASN A 153 7.73 -22.98 -14.52
CA ASN A 153 8.98 -22.42 -15.04
C ASN A 153 10.04 -22.43 -13.94
N THR A 154 11.31 -22.65 -14.33
CA THR A 154 12.44 -22.53 -13.41
C THR A 154 12.95 -21.09 -13.45
N VAL A 155 13.16 -20.51 -12.27
CA VAL A 155 13.81 -19.21 -12.11
C VAL A 155 15.16 -19.40 -11.43
N SER A 156 16.14 -18.59 -11.77
CA SER A 156 17.46 -18.61 -11.14
C SER A 156 17.94 -17.19 -10.88
N LEU A 157 18.68 -17.01 -9.79
CA LEU A 157 19.26 -15.73 -9.42
C LEU A 157 20.58 -15.94 -8.69
N GLN A 158 21.48 -14.96 -8.82
CA GLN A 158 22.70 -14.88 -8.02
C GLN A 158 22.37 -14.18 -6.69
N LEU A 159 22.95 -14.67 -5.61
CA LEU A 159 22.71 -14.15 -4.26
C LEU A 159 23.98 -13.54 -3.67
N TYR A 160 23.81 -12.44 -3.00
CA TYR A 160 24.89 -11.67 -2.40
C TYR A 160 24.59 -11.36 -0.93
N PRO A 161 25.63 -11.15 -0.11
CA PRO A 161 25.41 -10.62 1.24
C PRO A 161 24.72 -9.26 1.19
N VAL A 162 23.85 -8.99 2.15
CA VAL A 162 23.13 -7.71 2.26
C VAL A 162 23.52 -6.97 3.52
N ALA A 163 23.21 -5.67 3.60
CA ALA A 163 23.33 -4.90 4.82
C ALA A 163 22.43 -5.49 5.92
N GLN A 164 22.83 -5.26 7.17
CA GLN A 164 21.99 -5.65 8.30
C GLN A 164 20.66 -4.90 8.26
N ARG A 165 19.62 -5.57 8.76
CA ARG A 165 18.30 -4.97 8.94
C ARG A 165 18.42 -3.69 9.79
N ILE A 166 17.72 -2.63 9.39
CA ILE A 166 17.60 -1.40 10.19
C ILE A 166 16.77 -1.73 11.44
N ALA A 167 17.39 -1.58 12.61
CA ALA A 167 16.81 -2.05 13.86
C ALA A 167 15.74 -1.12 14.43
N SER A 168 15.82 0.18 14.14
CA SER A 168 14.87 1.19 14.62
C SER A 168 14.52 2.17 13.51
N LEU A 169 13.32 2.69 13.59
CA LEU A 169 12.79 3.73 12.72
C LEU A 169 12.01 4.70 13.60
N ASP A 170 12.37 5.97 13.55
CA ASP A 170 11.69 7.06 14.25
C ASP A 170 10.81 7.84 13.27
N ALA A 171 9.65 8.28 13.75
CA ALA A 171 8.73 9.13 13.00
C ALA A 171 8.31 10.32 13.84
N HIS A 172 8.51 11.52 13.32
CA HIS A 172 8.09 12.78 13.94
C HIS A 172 7.04 13.45 13.06
N VAL A 173 5.87 13.73 13.66
CA VAL A 173 4.76 14.39 12.97
C VAL A 173 4.90 15.91 13.15
N THR A 174 4.83 16.62 12.05
CA THR A 174 4.70 18.08 11.99
C THR A 174 3.36 18.44 11.32
N GLU A 175 3.03 19.72 11.28
CA GLU A 175 1.84 20.21 10.58
C GLU A 175 1.81 19.78 9.10
N ASN A 176 2.97 19.73 8.45
CA ASN A 176 3.06 19.58 6.99
C ASN A 176 3.84 18.33 6.55
N SER A 177 4.32 17.50 7.49
CA SER A 177 5.10 16.30 7.17
C SER A 177 5.12 15.26 8.27
N ILE A 178 5.39 14.02 7.87
CA ILE A 178 5.88 12.96 8.76
C ILE A 178 7.37 12.80 8.42
N ASP A 179 8.23 13.23 9.35
CA ASP A 179 9.67 13.16 9.19
C ASP A 179 10.17 11.82 9.76
N LEU A 180 10.73 10.98 8.89
CA LEU A 180 11.30 9.69 9.23
C LEU A 180 12.81 9.80 9.38
N SER A 181 13.38 9.10 10.36
CA SER A 181 14.83 8.97 10.52
C SER A 181 15.21 7.60 11.05
N TRP A 182 16.40 7.12 10.67
CA TRP A 182 16.90 5.80 11.06
C TRP A 182 18.42 5.76 11.15
N PRO A 183 18.99 4.83 11.94
CA PRO A 183 20.44 4.66 11.98
C PRO A 183 20.95 4.05 10.67
N VAL A 184 22.16 4.43 10.28
CA VAL A 184 22.84 3.79 9.16
C VAL A 184 23.12 2.33 9.53
N PRO A 185 22.65 1.35 8.73
CA PRO A 185 22.86 -0.06 9.03
C PRO A 185 24.34 -0.44 8.87
N ALA A 186 24.79 -1.37 9.68
CA ALA A 186 26.10 -1.96 9.47
C ALA A 186 26.10 -2.77 8.17
N LEU A 187 27.13 -2.58 7.35
CA LEU A 187 27.39 -3.45 6.23
C LEU A 187 27.90 -4.80 6.77
N SER A 188 27.56 -5.89 6.09
CA SER A 188 28.08 -7.20 6.46
C SER A 188 29.60 -7.17 6.40
N SER A 189 30.29 -7.57 7.48
CA SER A 189 31.76 -7.54 7.58
C SER A 189 32.49 -8.45 6.55
N ALA A 190 31.75 -9.21 5.78
CA ALA A 190 32.26 -10.06 4.70
C ALA A 190 32.10 -9.44 3.30
N THR A 191 31.60 -8.20 3.22
CA THR A 191 31.48 -7.51 1.94
C THR A 191 32.88 -7.18 1.42
N ASN A 192 33.14 -7.55 0.18
CA ASN A 192 34.34 -7.10 -0.54
C ASN A 192 34.36 -5.57 -0.55
N ALA A 193 35.53 -4.96 -0.56
CA ALA A 193 35.76 -3.52 -0.48
C ALA A 193 34.98 -2.65 -1.51
N ASN A 194 34.20 -3.25 -2.38
CA ASN A 194 33.42 -2.62 -3.45
C ASN A 194 31.90 -2.54 -3.17
N GLU A 195 31.41 -3.09 -2.05
CA GLU A 195 29.99 -3.00 -1.71
C GLU A 195 29.77 -1.78 -0.82
N SER A 196 29.15 -0.77 -1.38
CA SER A 196 28.75 0.45 -0.67
C SER A 196 27.23 0.51 -0.52
N LEU A 197 26.78 1.08 0.59
CA LEU A 197 25.39 1.44 0.77
C LEU A 197 25.02 2.44 -0.35
N ALA A 198 24.07 2.06 -1.17
CA ALA A 198 23.61 2.86 -2.32
C ALA A 198 22.41 3.77 -1.98
N GLY A 199 21.80 3.58 -0.80
CA GLY A 199 20.65 4.34 -0.36
C GLY A 199 19.62 3.49 0.36
N TYR A 200 18.37 3.92 0.30
CA TYR A 200 17.26 3.29 1.00
C TYR A 200 15.99 3.34 0.14
N HIS A 201 15.14 2.35 0.34
CA HIS A 201 13.77 2.35 -0.13
C HIS A 201 12.81 2.49 1.04
N ILE A 202 11.90 3.44 0.94
CA ILE A 202 10.87 3.73 1.93
C ILE A 202 9.56 3.10 1.48
N TYR A 203 8.97 2.25 2.32
CA TYR A 203 7.69 1.62 2.10
C TYR A 203 6.66 2.20 3.04
N ARG A 204 5.45 2.46 2.53
CA ARG A 204 4.32 2.94 3.32
C ARG A 204 3.08 2.12 3.01
N GLY A 205 2.39 1.66 4.07
CA GLY A 205 1.05 1.12 4.02
C GLY A 205 0.06 1.97 4.82
N GLU A 206 -1.23 1.82 4.57
CA GLU A 206 -2.32 2.42 5.35
C GLU A 206 -3.15 1.31 5.99
N LEU A 207 -3.39 1.39 7.30
CA LEU A 207 -4.23 0.43 8.01
C LEU A 207 -5.71 0.75 7.85
N ASP A 208 -6.55 -0.28 7.96
CA ASP A 208 -8.00 -0.14 8.00
C ASP A 208 -8.39 0.64 9.29
N PRO A 209 -9.08 1.77 9.20
CA PRO A 209 -9.45 2.59 10.34
C PRO A 209 -10.42 1.91 11.31
N VAL A 210 -11.13 0.87 10.88
CA VAL A 210 -12.10 0.12 11.71
C VAL A 210 -11.42 -0.99 12.52
N ALA A 211 -10.23 -1.44 12.09
CA ALA A 211 -9.51 -2.50 12.77
C ALA A 211 -8.62 -1.93 13.89
N PRO A 212 -8.45 -2.65 15.02
CA PRO A 212 -7.46 -2.25 16.01
C PRO A 212 -6.05 -2.26 15.38
N PRO A 213 -5.23 -1.25 15.65
CA PRO A 213 -3.88 -1.22 15.12
C PRO A 213 -3.07 -2.41 15.66
N PRO A 214 -2.26 -3.05 14.81
CA PRO A 214 -1.35 -4.10 15.24
C PRO A 214 -0.26 -3.51 16.15
N THR A 215 0.45 -4.39 16.85
CA THR A 215 1.65 -3.95 17.58
C THR A 215 2.80 -3.68 16.62
N ALA A 216 3.68 -2.75 16.94
CA ALA A 216 4.82 -2.37 16.10
C ALA A 216 5.76 -3.55 15.76
N ASN A 217 5.72 -4.63 16.53
CA ASN A 217 6.58 -5.80 16.31
C ASN A 217 5.88 -6.95 15.57
N ASP A 218 4.57 -6.87 15.34
CA ASP A 218 3.80 -7.93 14.68
C ASP A 218 2.72 -7.34 13.77
N LEU A 219 3.02 -7.33 12.49
CA LEU A 219 2.08 -6.93 11.44
C LEU A 219 1.29 -8.11 10.85
N SER A 220 1.48 -9.34 11.37
CA SER A 220 0.83 -10.53 10.81
C SER A 220 -0.69 -10.48 10.88
N GLN A 221 -1.23 -9.75 11.85
CA GLN A 221 -2.66 -9.52 12.03
C GLN A 221 -3.12 -8.15 11.50
N ALA A 222 -2.25 -7.41 10.82
CA ALA A 222 -2.57 -6.11 10.27
C ALA A 222 -3.67 -6.21 9.22
N LYS A 223 -4.73 -5.44 9.39
CA LYS A 223 -5.75 -5.26 8.36
C LYS A 223 -5.39 -4.03 7.55
N TRP A 224 -5.05 -4.26 6.32
CA TRP A 224 -4.59 -3.22 5.41
C TRP A 224 -5.76 -2.63 4.62
N LYS A 225 -5.88 -1.31 4.63
CA LYS A 225 -6.61 -0.59 3.60
C LYS A 225 -5.76 -0.51 2.32
N SER A 226 -4.45 -0.27 2.49
CA SER A 226 -3.46 -0.35 1.43
C SER A 226 -2.19 -1.00 1.99
N PRO A 227 -1.77 -2.18 1.50
CA PRO A 227 -0.54 -2.82 1.97
C PRO A 227 0.68 -1.96 1.66
N PRO A 228 1.83 -2.20 2.34
CA PRO A 228 3.04 -1.44 2.10
C PRO A 228 3.49 -1.51 0.63
N ILE A 229 3.67 -0.36 0.02
CA ILE A 229 4.23 -0.20 -1.32
C ILE A 229 5.42 0.75 -1.26
N LEU A 230 6.32 0.66 -2.24
CA LEU A 230 7.43 1.60 -2.37
C LEU A 230 6.89 3.03 -2.51
N LEU A 231 7.18 3.86 -1.53
CA LEU A 231 6.80 5.28 -1.52
C LEU A 231 7.84 6.12 -2.25
N ALA A 232 9.12 5.94 -1.89
CA ALA A 232 10.23 6.69 -2.48
C ALA A 232 11.58 6.01 -2.23
N PRO A 233 12.62 6.28 -3.05
CA PRO A 233 14.00 6.08 -2.69
C PRO A 233 14.55 7.26 -1.88
N SER A 234 15.59 7.03 -1.06
CA SER A 234 16.37 8.08 -0.39
C SER A 234 17.86 7.77 -0.44
N GLN A 235 18.68 8.82 -0.56
CA GLN A 235 20.14 8.72 -0.44
C GLN A 235 20.65 9.01 0.99
N SER A 236 19.78 9.57 1.83
CA SER A 236 20.06 9.88 3.23
C SER A 236 19.30 8.93 4.15
N ASN A 237 19.75 8.82 5.40
CA ASN A 237 19.09 8.06 6.45
C ASN A 237 17.90 8.82 7.07
N SER A 238 17.21 9.60 6.26
CA SER A 238 15.98 10.32 6.61
C SER A 238 15.10 10.49 5.40
N TYR A 239 13.80 10.67 5.63
CA TYR A 239 12.81 10.95 4.58
C TYR A 239 11.70 11.82 5.14
N ARG A 240 11.20 12.74 4.33
CA ARG A 240 10.08 13.61 4.66
C ARG A 240 8.88 13.25 3.81
N ASP A 241 7.86 12.68 4.43
CA ASP A 241 6.59 12.42 3.77
C ASP A 241 5.64 13.60 3.96
N THR A 242 5.32 14.28 2.87
CA THR A 242 4.39 15.42 2.84
C THR A 242 3.00 15.04 2.28
N LEU A 243 2.83 13.75 1.93
CA LEU A 243 1.59 13.24 1.33
C LEU A 243 0.84 12.37 2.34
N PHE A 244 0.38 12.96 3.42
CA PHE A 244 -0.38 12.27 4.46
C PHE A 244 -1.66 13.04 4.81
N ASP A 245 -2.58 12.38 5.49
CA ASP A 245 -3.78 12.98 6.05
C ASP A 245 -3.79 12.73 7.57
N PHE A 246 -4.21 13.72 8.33
CA PHE A 246 -4.45 13.57 9.76
C PHE A 246 -5.55 12.52 10.02
N GLY A 247 -5.41 11.75 11.09
CA GLY A 247 -6.36 10.72 11.49
C GLY A 247 -6.24 9.38 10.78
N LYS A 248 -5.46 9.27 9.70
CA LYS A 248 -5.13 7.98 9.07
C LYS A 248 -3.96 7.32 9.77
N THR A 249 -3.94 6.00 9.80
CA THR A 249 -2.85 5.24 10.41
C THR A 249 -1.95 4.67 9.33
N TYR A 250 -0.70 5.10 9.32
CA TYR A 250 0.34 4.67 8.40
C TYR A 250 1.32 3.72 9.06
N VAL A 251 1.86 2.80 8.27
CA VAL A 251 2.97 1.92 8.66
C VAL A 251 4.11 2.18 7.70
N TYR A 252 5.27 2.54 8.24
CA TYR A 252 6.49 2.73 7.46
C TYR A 252 7.48 1.63 7.75
N GLN A 253 8.16 1.20 6.70
CA GLN A 253 9.29 0.26 6.74
C GLN A 253 10.37 0.76 5.79
N ILE A 254 11.61 0.54 6.15
CA ILE A 254 12.78 0.97 5.37
C ILE A 254 13.61 -0.26 5.04
N ARG A 255 14.07 -0.34 3.80
CA ARG A 255 15.09 -1.29 3.36
C ARG A 255 16.33 -0.53 2.92
N SER A 256 17.49 -0.94 3.36
CA SER A 256 18.75 -0.43 2.81
C SER A 256 19.03 -1.09 1.46
N LEU A 257 19.70 -0.37 0.58
CA LEU A 257 20.04 -0.80 -0.76
C LEU A 257 21.56 -0.90 -0.89
N VAL A 258 22.05 -2.04 -1.36
CA VAL A 258 23.44 -2.23 -1.78
C VAL A 258 23.47 -2.55 -3.26
N ILE A 259 24.56 -2.22 -3.93
CA ILE A 259 24.81 -2.62 -5.33
C ILE A 259 25.87 -3.71 -5.31
N ALA A 260 25.51 -4.90 -5.77
CA ALA A 260 26.43 -6.01 -5.95
C ALA A 260 26.50 -6.39 -7.44
N GLU A 261 27.67 -6.30 -8.05
CA GLU A 261 27.91 -6.54 -9.49
C GLU A 261 26.91 -5.82 -10.40
N GLY A 262 26.56 -4.57 -10.03
CA GLY A 262 25.61 -3.73 -10.78
C GLY A 262 24.12 -4.02 -10.50
N ASN A 263 23.80 -5.00 -9.67
CA ASN A 263 22.42 -5.32 -9.29
C ASN A 263 22.05 -4.67 -7.94
N PRO A 264 20.92 -3.96 -7.85
CA PRO A 264 20.41 -3.45 -6.59
C PRO A 264 19.81 -4.58 -5.75
N ILE A 265 20.23 -4.67 -4.49
CA ILE A 265 19.77 -5.69 -3.54
C ILE A 265 19.30 -5.00 -2.28
N GLU A 266 18.08 -5.32 -1.85
CA GLU A 266 17.48 -4.78 -0.64
C GLU A 266 17.77 -5.65 0.58
N SER A 267 17.92 -4.99 1.74
CA SER A 267 17.91 -5.68 3.04
C SER A 267 16.51 -6.19 3.39
N ASP A 268 16.42 -6.94 4.49
CA ASP A 268 15.13 -7.19 5.14
C ASP A 268 14.47 -5.88 5.59
N ASP A 269 13.15 -5.91 5.78
CA ASP A 269 12.38 -4.78 6.30
C ASP A 269 12.92 -4.32 7.67
N SER A 270 12.98 -3.03 7.90
CA SER A 270 13.22 -2.46 9.22
C SER A 270 12.17 -2.94 10.24
N THR A 271 12.42 -2.71 11.51
CA THR A 271 11.30 -2.67 12.46
C THR A 271 10.32 -1.60 11.97
N PRO A 272 9.02 -1.92 11.81
CA PRO A 272 8.05 -0.94 11.34
C PRO A 272 7.80 0.14 12.38
N VAL A 273 7.48 1.35 11.93
CA VAL A 273 6.86 2.37 12.77
C VAL A 273 5.42 2.56 12.34
N ILE A 274 4.53 2.60 13.33
CA ILE A 274 3.10 2.84 13.12
C ILE A 274 2.80 4.23 13.65
N VAL A 275 2.25 5.09 12.80
CA VAL A 275 1.96 6.47 13.14
C VAL A 275 0.54 6.86 12.73
N THR A 276 -0.19 7.47 13.68
CA THR A 276 -1.49 8.09 13.40
C THR A 276 -1.33 9.59 13.66
N PRO A 277 -1.01 10.39 12.63
CA PRO A 277 -0.83 11.82 12.80
C PRO A 277 -2.15 12.43 13.26
N ARG A 278 -2.05 13.27 14.29
CA ARG A 278 -3.16 14.05 14.82
C ARG A 278 -2.88 15.51 14.56
N ASP A 279 -3.89 16.22 14.16
CA ASP A 279 -3.82 17.66 14.06
C ASP A 279 -3.91 18.29 15.46
N ILE A 280 -2.76 18.77 15.91
CA ILE A 280 -2.58 19.47 17.19
C ILE A 280 -1.90 20.83 16.97
N PHE A 281 -1.89 21.31 15.74
CA PHE A 281 -1.18 22.49 15.31
C PHE A 281 -2.15 23.67 15.18
N PRO A 282 -2.13 24.64 16.12
CA PRO A 282 -3.03 25.77 16.03
C PRO A 282 -2.66 26.69 14.87
N PRO A 283 -3.62 27.47 14.33
CA PRO A 283 -3.36 28.50 13.35
C PRO A 283 -2.38 29.56 13.88
N ALA A 284 -1.84 30.39 13.00
CA ALA A 284 -1.08 31.56 13.41
C ALA A 284 -1.94 32.56 14.18
N ALA A 285 -1.36 33.28 15.13
CA ALA A 285 -2.06 34.35 15.83
C ALA A 285 -2.53 35.44 14.84
N PRO A 286 -3.77 35.91 14.93
CA PRO A 286 -4.29 36.97 14.06
C PRO A 286 -3.42 38.23 14.14
N GLN A 287 -3.19 38.86 12.98
CA GLN A 287 -2.30 40.03 12.86
C GLN A 287 -3.09 41.31 12.57
N ASN A 288 -2.48 42.45 12.88
CA ASN A 288 -3.00 43.78 12.53
C ASN A 288 -4.38 44.04 13.12
N LEU A 289 -4.61 43.62 14.38
CA LEU A 289 -5.84 43.97 15.06
C LEU A 289 -5.92 45.50 15.28
N VAL A 290 -6.97 46.08 14.76
CA VAL A 290 -7.29 47.51 14.97
C VAL A 290 -8.68 47.63 15.57
N VAL A 291 -8.89 48.68 16.37
CA VAL A 291 -10.17 49.00 16.99
C VAL A 291 -10.53 50.45 16.72
N ALA A 292 -11.80 50.74 16.51
CA ALA A 292 -12.32 52.09 16.31
C ALA A 292 -13.56 52.30 17.19
N ALA A 293 -13.53 53.29 18.06
CA ALA A 293 -14.69 53.72 18.82
C ALA A 293 -15.61 54.53 17.89
N ILE A 294 -16.87 54.12 17.76
CA ILE A 294 -17.89 54.76 16.90
C ILE A 294 -18.97 55.36 17.81
N PRO A 295 -19.05 56.69 17.91
CA PRO A 295 -20.14 57.36 18.58
C PRO A 295 -21.47 57.14 17.83
N GLY A 296 -22.46 56.71 18.53
CA GLY A 296 -23.82 56.55 18.01
C GLY A 296 -24.77 57.65 18.49
N GLU A 297 -26.04 57.51 18.16
CA GLU A 297 -27.10 58.42 18.62
C GLU A 297 -27.35 58.27 20.15
N ASN A 298 -27.75 59.33 20.79
CA ASN A 298 -28.09 59.38 22.23
C ASN A 298 -26.93 58.96 23.19
N GLY A 299 -25.67 59.19 22.79
CA GLY A 299 -24.52 58.87 23.64
C GLY A 299 -24.15 57.37 23.70
N ALA A 300 -24.76 56.54 22.88
CA ALA A 300 -24.30 55.18 22.72
C ALA A 300 -22.91 55.11 22.03
N ILE A 301 -22.08 54.18 22.44
CA ILE A 301 -20.76 53.97 21.83
C ILE A 301 -20.69 52.50 21.43
N THR A 302 -20.09 52.24 20.30
CA THR A 302 -19.71 50.86 19.85
C THR A 302 -18.25 50.82 19.54
N VAL A 303 -17.64 49.65 19.60
CA VAL A 303 -16.25 49.43 19.15
C VAL A 303 -16.24 48.47 18.00
N ASP A 304 -15.78 48.93 16.87
CA ASP A 304 -15.56 48.11 15.71
C ASP A 304 -14.13 47.57 15.72
N LEU A 305 -13.99 46.25 15.52
CA LEU A 305 -12.72 45.55 15.42
C LEU A 305 -12.53 44.99 14.04
N SER A 306 -11.31 45.03 13.55
CA SER A 306 -10.92 44.32 12.32
C SER A 306 -9.46 43.83 12.42
N TRP A 307 -9.17 42.76 11.75
CA TRP A 307 -7.83 42.15 11.72
C TRP A 307 -7.52 41.52 10.36
N SER A 308 -6.29 41.10 10.11
CA SER A 308 -5.95 40.39 8.89
C SER A 308 -6.50 38.99 8.92
N ILE A 309 -7.05 38.54 7.77
CA ILE A 309 -7.54 37.15 7.63
C ILE A 309 -6.36 36.17 7.70
N ASN A 310 -6.54 35.11 8.43
CA ASN A 310 -5.65 33.97 8.43
C ASN A 310 -5.80 33.16 7.13
N LEU A 311 -4.69 32.58 6.64
CA LEU A 311 -4.64 31.90 5.33
C LEU A 311 -4.64 30.38 5.41
N GLU A 312 -4.67 29.83 6.61
CA GLU A 312 -4.69 28.38 6.85
C GLU A 312 -5.98 27.78 6.27
N SER A 313 -5.84 26.69 5.54
CA SER A 313 -6.93 26.08 4.79
C SER A 313 -7.99 25.41 5.67
N ASP A 314 -7.65 25.12 6.90
CA ASP A 314 -8.47 24.50 7.93
C ASP A 314 -9.03 25.47 8.97
N LEU A 315 -8.77 26.76 8.81
CA LEU A 315 -9.35 27.78 9.67
C LEU A 315 -10.87 27.61 9.80
N ALA A 316 -11.37 27.56 11.04
CA ALA A 316 -12.80 27.52 11.35
C ALA A 316 -13.34 28.91 11.68
N GLY A 317 -12.54 29.78 12.34
CA GLY A 317 -12.97 31.12 12.70
C GLY A 317 -12.15 31.75 13.80
N TYR A 318 -12.74 32.72 14.49
CA TYR A 318 -12.06 33.56 15.47
C TYR A 318 -12.86 33.68 16.76
N HIS A 319 -12.15 33.86 17.89
CA HIS A 319 -12.66 34.37 19.14
C HIS A 319 -12.14 35.78 19.42
N VAL A 320 -13.01 36.65 19.94
CA VAL A 320 -12.66 37.97 20.40
C VAL A 320 -12.77 38.02 21.90
N TYR A 321 -11.76 38.53 22.55
CA TYR A 321 -11.69 38.66 24.02
C TYR A 321 -11.54 40.10 24.39
N ARG A 322 -12.12 40.49 25.52
CA ARG A 322 -12.07 41.85 26.08
C ARG A 322 -11.73 41.82 27.55
N SER A 323 -10.82 42.68 27.93
CA SER A 323 -10.48 42.94 29.35
C SER A 323 -10.47 44.43 29.64
N GLU A 324 -10.65 44.83 30.88
CA GLU A 324 -10.39 46.19 31.36
C GLU A 324 -9.01 46.34 31.97
N LYS A 325 -8.25 45.25 32.05
CA LYS A 325 -6.89 45.25 32.62
C LYS A 325 -5.87 44.92 31.54
N PRO A 326 -4.78 45.67 31.43
CA PRO A 326 -3.71 45.40 30.50
C PRO A 326 -3.07 44.03 30.76
N GLY A 327 -2.79 43.27 29.71
CA GLY A 327 -2.16 41.94 29.77
C GLY A 327 -3.07 40.77 30.21
N GLU A 328 -4.32 41.03 30.55
CA GLU A 328 -5.31 39.99 30.81
C GLU A 328 -6.14 39.71 29.55
N ARG A 329 -6.34 38.45 29.19
CA ARG A 329 -7.14 38.06 28.02
C ARG A 329 -8.64 38.39 28.19
N GLY A 330 -9.17 38.27 29.40
CA GLY A 330 -10.61 38.44 29.72
C GLY A 330 -11.50 37.33 29.13
N PRO A 331 -12.82 37.42 29.27
CA PRO A 331 -13.77 36.47 28.69
C PRO A 331 -13.94 36.68 27.17
N SER A 332 -14.34 35.62 26.46
CA SER A 332 -14.79 35.72 25.08
C SER A 332 -16.11 36.53 25.01
N LEU A 333 -16.19 37.38 24.01
CA LEU A 333 -17.38 38.21 23.76
C LEU A 333 -18.48 37.45 22.99
N GLN A 334 -18.18 36.31 22.43
CA GLN A 334 -19.13 35.46 21.69
C GLN A 334 -18.94 34.00 22.02
N ALA A 335 -20.02 33.23 21.94
CA ALA A 335 -20.00 31.78 22.13
C ALA A 335 -19.62 31.02 20.85
N GLU A 336 -20.05 31.53 19.68
CA GLU A 336 -19.80 30.94 18.38
C GLU A 336 -18.58 31.58 17.71
N LEU A 337 -17.88 30.82 16.89
CA LEU A 337 -16.76 31.32 16.12
C LEU A 337 -17.20 32.33 15.07
N LEU A 338 -16.45 33.41 14.91
CA LEU A 338 -16.66 34.39 13.87
C LEU A 338 -16.03 33.87 12.56
N GLY A 339 -16.83 33.75 11.51
CA GLY A 339 -16.36 33.33 10.18
C GLY A 339 -15.69 34.45 9.36
N SER A 340 -15.60 35.67 9.91
CA SER A 340 -15.01 36.84 9.23
C SER A 340 -14.11 37.63 10.18
N PRO A 341 -13.08 38.33 9.68
CA PRO A 341 -12.09 39.03 10.50
C PRO A 341 -12.60 40.41 10.96
N VAL A 342 -13.84 40.49 11.38
CA VAL A 342 -14.46 41.72 11.89
C VAL A 342 -15.42 41.38 13.03
N TYR A 343 -15.52 42.29 13.99
CA TYR A 343 -16.46 42.18 15.08
C TYR A 343 -16.91 43.57 15.54
N ARG A 344 -18.17 43.71 15.99
CA ARG A 344 -18.69 44.93 16.59
C ARG A 344 -19.12 44.67 18.02
N ASP A 345 -18.44 45.31 18.97
CA ASP A 345 -18.82 45.26 20.38
C ASP A 345 -19.83 46.36 20.70
N LEU A 346 -21.06 45.92 21.03
CA LEU A 346 -22.18 46.78 21.40
C LEU A 346 -22.31 46.93 22.93
N THR A 347 -21.44 46.32 23.71
CA THR A 347 -21.60 46.20 25.16
C THR A 347 -20.60 47.05 25.95
N VAL A 348 -19.88 47.94 25.25
CA VAL A 348 -18.93 48.89 25.83
C VAL A 348 -19.66 50.04 26.57
N GLN A 349 -18.95 50.64 27.51
CA GLN A 349 -19.49 51.78 28.31
C GLN A 349 -18.50 52.95 28.21
N SER A 350 -19.06 54.17 28.18
CA SER A 350 -18.32 55.44 28.31
C SER A 350 -17.51 55.47 29.63
N GLY A 351 -16.40 56.13 29.62
CA GLY A 351 -15.53 56.26 30.80
C GLY A 351 -14.59 55.10 31.04
N HIS A 352 -14.65 54.02 30.27
CA HIS A 352 -13.82 52.81 30.41
C HIS A 352 -12.69 52.75 29.37
N ARG A 353 -11.69 51.94 29.68
CA ARG A 353 -10.62 51.55 28.75
C ARG A 353 -10.64 50.04 28.58
N TYR A 354 -10.75 49.59 27.31
CA TYR A 354 -10.84 48.18 27.00
C TYR A 354 -9.61 47.72 26.20
N PHE A 355 -9.17 46.50 26.50
CA PHE A 355 -8.08 45.80 25.80
C PHE A 355 -8.68 44.61 25.08
N TYR A 356 -8.52 44.56 23.78
CA TYR A 356 -9.02 43.49 22.92
C TYR A 356 -7.88 42.65 22.39
N VAL A 357 -8.09 41.33 22.36
CA VAL A 357 -7.24 40.36 21.65
C VAL A 357 -8.13 39.42 20.87
N VAL A 358 -7.59 38.85 19.81
CA VAL A 358 -8.27 37.90 18.92
C VAL A 358 -7.43 36.66 18.79
N THR A 359 -8.05 35.50 18.78
CA THR A 359 -7.43 34.20 18.47
C THR A 359 -8.08 33.61 17.23
N ALA A 360 -7.34 32.78 16.51
CA ALA A 360 -7.84 31.95 15.41
C ALA A 360 -8.03 30.51 15.90
N VAL A 361 -9.04 29.83 15.38
CA VAL A 361 -9.36 28.44 15.72
C VAL A 361 -9.51 27.65 14.43
N ASP A 362 -8.89 26.46 14.35
CA ASP A 362 -9.03 25.56 13.23
C ASP A 362 -10.27 24.64 13.36
N ARG A 363 -10.49 23.78 12.35
CA ARG A 363 -11.62 22.84 12.32
C ARG A 363 -11.49 21.70 13.33
N THR A 364 -10.31 21.45 13.87
CA THR A 364 -10.07 20.42 14.90
C THR A 364 -10.16 20.98 16.31
N GLY A 365 -10.30 22.31 16.43
CA GLY A 365 -10.49 23.03 17.70
C GLY A 365 -9.18 23.50 18.33
N ASN A 366 -8.05 23.47 17.59
CA ASN A 366 -6.82 24.07 18.09
C ASN A 366 -6.94 25.60 18.00
N GLU A 367 -6.68 26.27 19.12
CA GLU A 367 -6.76 27.72 19.25
C GLU A 367 -5.36 28.33 19.28
N SER A 368 -5.15 29.37 18.49
CA SER A 368 -3.87 30.09 18.38
C SER A 368 -3.51 30.86 19.62
N ASP A 369 -2.26 31.33 19.69
CA ASP A 369 -1.90 32.43 20.56
C ASP A 369 -2.75 33.66 20.24
N ALA A 370 -2.90 34.55 21.21
CA ALA A 370 -3.62 35.80 21.03
C ALA A 370 -2.84 36.77 20.12
N SER A 371 -3.58 37.59 19.40
CA SER A 371 -3.01 38.74 18.68
C SER A 371 -2.35 39.71 19.63
N GLU A 372 -1.55 40.64 19.08
CA GLU A 372 -1.17 41.83 19.81
C GLU A 372 -2.44 42.57 20.28
N PRO A 373 -2.44 43.10 21.53
CA PRO A 373 -3.64 43.77 22.06
C PRO A 373 -3.89 45.12 21.39
N ALA A 374 -5.15 45.39 21.08
CA ALA A 374 -5.62 46.69 20.65
C ALA A 374 -6.44 47.39 21.75
N ILE A 375 -6.26 48.71 21.91
CA ILE A 375 -6.83 49.48 23.01
C ILE A 375 -7.94 50.39 22.52
N ALA A 376 -9.12 50.24 23.05
CA ALA A 376 -10.20 51.21 22.90
C ALA A 376 -10.29 52.07 24.21
N ASP A 377 -9.86 53.32 24.10
CA ASP A 377 -9.92 54.25 25.20
C ASP A 377 -11.21 55.11 25.08
N LEU A 378 -12.19 54.81 25.92
CA LEU A 378 -13.48 55.48 25.95
C LEU A 378 -13.60 56.46 27.15
N THR A 379 -12.46 56.83 27.76
CA THR A 379 -12.45 57.72 28.92
C THR A 379 -12.81 59.18 28.59
N GLN A 380 -12.80 59.53 27.31
CA GLN A 380 -13.12 60.90 26.82
C GLN A 380 -14.48 60.98 26.11
N PHE A 381 -15.24 59.90 26.12
CA PHE A 381 -16.56 59.83 25.54
C PHE A 381 -17.67 60.06 26.56
#